data_101ffc9bc687c0c39be9e3fae806fef6
#
_entry.id   101ffc9bc687c0c39be9e3fae806fef6
#
_cell.length_a   1.000
_cell.length_b   1.000
_cell.length_c   1.000
_cell.angle_alpha   90.00
_cell.angle_beta   90.00
_cell.angle_gamma   90.00
#
_symmetry.space_group_name_H-M   'P 1'
#
loop_
_entity.id
_entity.type
_entity.pdbx_description
1 polymer ?
#
loop_
_entity_poly.entity_id
_entity_poly.type
_entity_poly.pdbx_seq_one_letter_code
_entity_poly.pdbx_strand_id
1 'polypeptide(L)'
;SWEPSVCFMIGVIMSASAGWVGMKIATYANVRVSNTARNTKNIGSTLKVALKGGSVMGLCVGGFALLGLFLVYIIFGFGLNMLDIEALRGGHVFTQCLSCYALGCSIVAMFNRVGGGIYTKAADMGADLVGKTEAHIPEDDPRNPATIADNVGDNVGDVAGLGSDLLESFVGAISSAIILAVSLYLSNVANNLEVSDEMLSKMMYFPLVFAAIGLIASILGIAYVLLKKGSDNPHRDLNISTWSAAGITIIGGFVATYLLFNGENADILKVAGFNIG
;
A
#
# COMPACT_ATOMS: atom_id res chain seq x y z
N SER A 1 11.88 21.14 16.23
CA SER A 1 12.32 19.74 16.32
C SER A 1 12.68 19.26 14.92
N TRP A 2 13.78 18.57 14.77
CA TRP A 2 14.29 18.10 13.46
C TRP A 2 13.71 16.72 13.08
N GLU A 3 13.23 15.98 14.06
CA GLU A 3 12.79 14.60 13.94
C GLU A 3 11.60 14.43 12.97
N PRO A 4 10.52 15.23 13.05
CA PRO A 4 9.43 15.16 12.09
C PRO A 4 9.87 15.46 10.65
N SER A 5 10.85 16.35 10.47
CA SER A 5 11.39 16.67 9.15
C SER A 5 12.14 15.48 8.54
N VAL A 6 12.89 14.73 9.34
CA VAL A 6 13.56 13.49 8.90
C VAL A 6 12.53 12.41 8.57
N CYS A 7 11.49 12.25 9.39
CA CYS A 7 10.40 11.31 9.11
C CYS A 7 9.69 11.64 7.80
N PHE A 8 9.43 12.93 7.54
CA PHE A 8 8.89 13.40 6.26
C PHE A 8 9.77 12.97 5.08
N MET A 9 11.09 13.20 5.17
CA MET A 9 12.03 12.79 4.11
C MET A 9 12.07 11.28 3.92
N ILE A 10 11.99 10.49 4.97
CA ILE A 10 11.86 9.02 4.88
C ILE A 10 10.59 8.66 4.09
N GLY A 11 9.46 9.30 4.37
CA GLY A 11 8.20 9.09 3.65
C GLY A 11 8.33 9.39 2.15
N VAL A 12 8.94 10.53 1.82
CA VAL A 12 9.23 10.94 0.43
C VAL A 12 10.07 9.88 -0.28
N ILE A 13 11.17 9.43 0.34
CA ILE A 13 12.08 8.45 -0.26
C ILE A 13 11.38 7.10 -0.48
N MET A 14 10.62 6.62 0.50
CA MET A 14 9.91 5.33 0.40
C MET A 14 8.85 5.36 -0.70
N SER A 15 8.04 6.42 -0.77
CA SER A 15 7.01 6.57 -1.78
C SER A 15 7.59 6.75 -3.19
N ALA A 16 8.62 7.58 -3.34
CA ALA A 16 9.31 7.76 -4.62
C ALA A 16 9.98 6.46 -5.10
N SER A 17 10.60 5.71 -4.20
CA SER A 17 11.22 4.42 -4.52
C SER A 17 10.19 3.38 -4.97
N ALA A 18 9.03 3.31 -4.31
CA ALA A 18 7.93 2.42 -4.69
C ALA A 18 7.42 2.77 -6.10
N GLY A 19 7.17 4.04 -6.38
CA GLY A 19 6.73 4.52 -7.68
C GLY A 19 7.75 4.21 -8.78
N TRP A 20 9.04 4.47 -8.52
CA TRP A 20 10.12 4.20 -9.48
C TRP A 20 10.26 2.71 -9.81
N VAL A 21 10.26 1.84 -8.80
CA VAL A 21 10.32 0.38 -9.01
C VAL A 21 9.09 -0.09 -9.78
N GLY A 22 7.90 0.38 -9.40
CA GLY A 22 6.66 0.02 -10.05
C GLY A 22 6.63 0.38 -11.53
N MET A 23 6.95 1.62 -11.88
CA MET A 23 7.02 2.07 -13.28
C MET A 23 8.03 1.26 -14.10
N LYS A 24 9.21 1.02 -13.54
CA LYS A 24 10.25 0.25 -14.22
C LYS A 24 9.81 -1.19 -14.49
N ILE A 25 9.17 -1.84 -13.53
CA ILE A 25 8.66 -3.21 -13.70
C ILE A 25 7.48 -3.25 -14.68
N ALA A 26 6.58 -2.26 -14.65
CA ALA A 26 5.45 -2.18 -15.57
C ALA A 26 5.92 -2.11 -17.02
N THR A 27 6.89 -1.25 -17.35
CA THR A 27 7.44 -1.14 -18.70
C THR A 27 8.12 -2.43 -19.16
N TYR A 28 8.89 -3.09 -18.30
CA TYR A 28 9.46 -4.40 -18.62
C TYR A 28 8.40 -5.51 -18.78
N ALA A 29 7.34 -5.47 -17.99
CA ALA A 29 6.25 -6.44 -18.06
C ALA A 29 5.47 -6.30 -19.37
N ASN A 30 5.20 -5.09 -19.85
CA ASN A 30 4.46 -4.84 -21.10
C ASN A 30 5.02 -5.62 -22.29
N VAL A 31 6.33 -5.52 -22.52
CA VAL A 31 7.00 -6.22 -23.62
C VAL A 31 6.87 -7.74 -23.47
N ARG A 32 7.01 -8.26 -22.25
CA ARG A 32 6.90 -9.71 -21.98
C ARG A 32 5.48 -10.21 -22.13
N VAL A 33 4.49 -9.43 -21.69
CA VAL A 33 3.06 -9.74 -21.84
C VAL A 33 2.70 -9.82 -23.33
N SER A 34 3.08 -8.79 -24.11
CA SER A 34 2.84 -8.75 -25.56
C SER A 34 3.51 -9.91 -26.29
N ASN A 35 4.77 -10.22 -25.97
CA ASN A 35 5.48 -11.35 -26.57
C ASN A 35 4.84 -12.71 -26.21
N THR A 36 4.41 -12.87 -24.95
CA THR A 36 3.72 -14.10 -24.52
C THR A 36 2.37 -14.24 -25.21
N ALA A 37 1.59 -13.17 -25.31
CA ALA A 37 0.32 -13.16 -26.04
C ALA A 37 0.49 -13.58 -27.50
N ARG A 38 1.52 -13.02 -28.18
CA ARG A 38 1.85 -13.36 -29.56
C ARG A 38 2.20 -14.84 -29.75
N ASN A 39 3.05 -15.38 -28.87
CA ASN A 39 3.59 -16.73 -29.02
C ASN A 39 2.61 -17.82 -28.58
N THR A 40 1.92 -17.62 -27.46
CA THR A 40 1.07 -18.67 -26.87
C THR A 40 -0.39 -18.59 -27.31
N LYS A 41 -0.86 -17.38 -27.71
CA LYS A 41 -2.29 -17.11 -28.03
C LYS A 41 -3.25 -17.61 -26.94
N ASN A 42 -2.77 -17.68 -25.69
CA ASN A 42 -3.51 -18.19 -24.54
C ASN A 42 -3.58 -17.09 -23.46
N ILE A 43 -4.81 -16.68 -23.14
CA ILE A 43 -5.08 -15.62 -22.16
C ILE A 43 -4.53 -16.00 -20.77
N GLY A 44 -4.66 -17.25 -20.34
CA GLY A 44 -4.23 -17.69 -19.02
C GLY A 44 -2.71 -17.60 -18.81
N SER A 45 -1.91 -17.91 -19.84
CA SER A 45 -0.44 -17.78 -19.78
C SER A 45 -0.01 -16.31 -19.81
N THR A 46 -0.68 -15.49 -20.61
CA THR A 46 -0.42 -14.05 -20.71
C THR A 46 -0.74 -13.35 -19.40
N LEU A 47 -1.89 -13.67 -18.78
CA LEU A 47 -2.28 -13.14 -17.48
C LEU A 47 -1.26 -13.45 -16.39
N LYS A 48 -0.69 -14.65 -16.37
CA LYS A 48 0.36 -15.00 -15.39
C LYS A 48 1.60 -14.12 -15.51
N VAL A 49 1.99 -13.76 -16.71
CA VAL A 49 3.12 -12.84 -16.92
C VAL A 49 2.76 -11.42 -16.47
N ALA A 50 1.56 -10.96 -16.79
CA ALA A 50 1.06 -9.67 -16.33
C ALA A 50 0.98 -9.61 -14.78
N LEU A 51 0.43 -10.65 -14.15
CA LEU A 51 0.33 -10.75 -12.69
C LEU A 51 1.72 -10.78 -12.01
N LYS A 52 2.72 -11.42 -12.60
CA LYS A 52 4.09 -11.37 -12.10
C LYS A 52 4.64 -9.94 -12.07
N GLY A 53 4.37 -9.14 -13.10
CA GLY A 53 4.75 -7.74 -13.14
C GLY A 53 4.01 -6.91 -12.08
N GLY A 54 2.68 -7.02 -12.05
CA GLY A 54 1.84 -6.29 -11.11
C GLY A 54 2.08 -6.68 -9.64
N SER A 55 2.38 -7.96 -9.36
CA SER A 55 2.68 -8.41 -7.99
C SER A 55 3.93 -7.76 -7.40
N VAL A 56 4.93 -7.46 -8.22
CA VAL A 56 6.13 -6.74 -7.74
C VAL A 56 5.74 -5.36 -7.23
N MET A 57 4.90 -4.63 -7.98
CA MET A 57 4.42 -3.31 -7.53
C MET A 57 3.60 -3.41 -6.24
N GLY A 58 2.63 -4.33 -6.17
CA GLY A 58 1.80 -4.51 -4.97
C GLY A 58 2.61 -4.86 -3.72
N LEU A 59 3.60 -5.76 -3.86
CA LEU A 59 4.49 -6.12 -2.76
C LEU A 59 5.46 -4.99 -2.39
N CYS A 60 5.91 -4.19 -3.35
CA CYS A 60 6.72 -3.01 -3.07
C CYS A 60 5.94 -1.96 -2.27
N VAL A 61 4.67 -1.73 -2.61
CA VAL A 61 3.80 -0.79 -1.88
C VAL A 61 3.69 -1.20 -0.41
N GLY A 62 3.27 -2.45 -0.13
CA GLY A 62 3.16 -2.94 1.23
C GLY A 62 4.50 -3.03 1.96
N GLY A 63 5.54 -3.50 1.25
CA GLY A 63 6.88 -3.65 1.80
C GLY A 63 7.54 -2.32 2.18
N PHE A 64 7.55 -1.33 1.29
CA PHE A 64 8.12 0.00 1.59
C PHE A 64 7.32 0.76 2.64
N ALA A 65 5.99 0.62 2.64
CA ALA A 65 5.16 1.23 3.67
C ALA A 65 5.48 0.69 5.06
N LEU A 66 5.53 -0.66 5.23
CA LEU A 66 5.87 -1.28 6.51
C LEU A 66 7.33 -1.04 6.89
N LEU A 67 8.26 -1.10 5.93
CA LEU A 67 9.68 -0.86 6.18
C LEU A 67 9.91 0.59 6.65
N GLY A 68 9.27 1.56 6.04
CA GLY A 68 9.37 2.96 6.46
C GLY A 68 8.79 3.20 7.85
N LEU A 69 7.62 2.64 8.15
CA LEU A 69 7.05 2.69 9.51
C LEU A 69 7.97 2.01 10.52
N PHE A 70 8.55 0.86 10.19
CA PHE A 70 9.50 0.15 11.03
C PHE A 70 10.77 0.98 11.32
N LEU A 71 11.29 1.68 10.31
CA LEU A 71 12.41 2.62 10.50
C LEU A 71 12.04 3.77 11.44
N VAL A 72 10.85 4.35 11.30
CA VAL A 72 10.36 5.39 12.21
C VAL A 72 10.27 4.85 13.64
N TYR A 73 9.73 3.65 13.83
CA TYR A 73 9.65 3.02 15.15
C TYR A 73 11.02 2.74 15.75
N ILE A 74 11.97 2.18 14.99
CA ILE A 74 13.30 1.86 15.51
C ILE A 74 14.09 3.12 15.83
N ILE A 75 14.17 4.07 14.89
CA ILE A 75 15.05 5.23 15.03
C ILE A 75 14.47 6.20 16.07
N PHE A 76 13.20 6.54 15.95
CA PHE A 76 12.59 7.57 16.80
C PHE A 76 11.88 6.98 18.01
N GLY A 77 11.21 5.84 17.85
CA GLY A 77 10.54 5.18 18.96
C GLY A 77 11.52 4.64 19.98
N PHE A 78 12.37 3.69 19.57
CA PHE A 78 13.32 3.03 20.47
C PHE A 78 14.65 3.77 20.57
N GLY A 79 15.21 4.27 19.49
CA GLY A 79 16.53 4.91 19.47
C GLY A 79 16.58 6.24 20.22
N LEU A 80 15.51 7.04 20.17
CA LEU A 80 15.38 8.30 20.90
C LEU A 80 14.43 8.19 22.09
N ASN A 81 14.00 6.99 22.49
CA ASN A 81 13.09 6.71 23.59
C ASN A 81 11.78 7.51 23.54
N MET A 82 11.28 7.86 22.33
CA MET A 82 10.04 8.62 22.17
C MET A 82 8.78 7.80 22.42
N LEU A 83 8.90 6.49 22.54
CA LEU A 83 7.84 5.57 22.95
C LEU A 83 7.71 5.44 24.47
N ASP A 84 8.64 5.99 25.24
CA ASP A 84 8.52 6.03 26.69
C ASP A 84 7.26 6.84 27.07
N ILE A 85 6.54 6.34 28.07
CA ILE A 85 5.27 6.91 28.51
C ILE A 85 5.42 8.33 29.00
N GLU A 86 6.54 8.66 29.66
CA GLU A 86 6.84 10.04 30.05
C GLU A 86 7.04 10.94 28.84
N ALA A 87 7.71 10.46 27.78
CA ALA A 87 7.90 11.18 26.55
C ALA A 87 6.57 11.36 25.79
N LEU A 88 5.70 10.34 25.78
CA LEU A 88 4.36 10.43 25.18
C LEU A 88 3.45 11.40 25.95
N ARG A 89 3.56 11.48 27.27
CA ARG A 89 2.83 12.43 28.12
C ARG A 89 3.38 13.86 28.01
N GLY A 90 4.69 14.00 27.84
CA GLY A 90 5.38 15.31 27.79
C GLY A 90 5.34 16.02 26.44
N GLY A 91 5.04 15.31 25.36
CA GLY A 91 4.97 15.91 24.03
C GLY A 91 4.55 14.89 22.96
N HIS A 92 3.77 15.34 22.00
CA HIS A 92 3.27 14.51 20.90
C HIS A 92 4.31 14.28 19.79
N VAL A 93 5.61 14.27 20.11
CA VAL A 93 6.68 14.24 19.08
C VAL A 93 6.64 12.98 18.25
N PHE A 94 6.41 11.80 18.86
CA PHE A 94 6.31 10.54 18.13
C PHE A 94 5.11 10.51 17.17
N THR A 95 3.95 10.98 17.61
CA THR A 95 2.75 11.08 16.77
C THR A 95 2.93 12.10 15.64
N GLN A 96 3.66 13.19 15.88
CA GLN A 96 4.07 14.15 14.85
C GLN A 96 5.03 13.50 13.83
N CYS A 97 5.97 12.68 14.27
CA CYS A 97 6.87 11.91 13.39
C CYS A 97 6.07 10.98 12.46
N LEU A 98 5.09 10.24 12.99
CA LEU A 98 4.23 9.38 12.19
C LEU A 98 3.38 10.18 11.18
N SER A 99 2.82 11.31 11.63
CA SER A 99 2.04 12.20 10.75
C SER A 99 2.91 12.78 9.64
N CYS A 100 4.14 13.19 9.94
CA CYS A 100 5.06 13.72 8.94
C CYS A 100 5.56 12.66 7.97
N TYR A 101 5.77 11.42 8.43
CA TYR A 101 6.07 10.29 7.54
C TYR A 101 4.91 10.05 6.55
N ALA A 102 3.68 9.99 7.05
CA ALA A 102 2.49 9.83 6.21
C ALA A 102 2.32 11.00 5.23
N LEU A 103 2.56 12.24 5.69
CA LEU A 103 2.53 13.44 4.84
C LEU A 103 3.57 13.39 3.73
N GLY A 104 4.78 12.90 4.01
CA GLY A 104 5.82 12.69 2.99
C GLY A 104 5.38 11.72 1.90
N CYS A 105 4.77 10.60 2.29
CA CYS A 105 4.17 9.65 1.35
C CYS A 105 3.06 10.30 0.52
N SER A 106 2.18 11.08 1.15
CA SER A 106 1.02 11.74 0.54
C SER A 106 1.42 12.74 -0.54
N ILE A 107 2.40 13.59 -0.26
CA ILE A 107 2.85 14.59 -1.24
C ILE A 107 3.41 13.93 -2.50
N VAL A 108 4.22 12.88 -2.36
CA VAL A 108 4.74 12.14 -3.52
C VAL A 108 3.63 11.44 -4.28
N ALA A 109 2.67 10.83 -3.58
CA ALA A 109 1.51 10.18 -4.18
C ALA A 109 0.69 11.18 -5.01
N MET A 110 0.43 12.36 -4.48
CA MET A 110 -0.29 13.43 -5.18
C MET A 110 0.44 13.82 -6.49
N PHE A 111 1.76 14.06 -6.44
CA PHE A 111 2.51 14.41 -7.65
C PHE A 111 2.58 13.27 -8.66
N ASN A 112 2.76 12.03 -8.22
CA ASN A 112 2.77 10.87 -9.09
C ASN A 112 1.40 10.64 -9.76
N ARG A 113 0.30 10.86 -9.03
CA ARG A 113 -1.06 10.73 -9.54
C ARG A 113 -1.37 11.79 -10.59
N VAL A 114 -1.06 13.05 -10.29
CA VAL A 114 -1.25 14.16 -11.24
C VAL A 114 -0.34 13.99 -12.46
N GLY A 115 0.95 13.71 -12.25
CA GLY A 115 1.93 13.51 -13.31
C GLY A 115 1.60 12.31 -14.19
N GLY A 116 1.19 11.18 -13.59
CA GLY A 116 0.75 9.98 -14.30
C GLY A 116 -0.47 10.26 -15.18
N GLY A 117 -1.50 10.94 -14.65
CA GLY A 117 -2.69 11.31 -15.39
C GLY A 117 -2.41 12.26 -16.56
N ILE A 118 -1.50 13.23 -16.37
CA ILE A 118 -1.06 14.13 -17.46
C ILE A 118 -0.33 13.34 -18.53
N TYR A 119 0.57 12.42 -18.14
CA TYR A 119 1.36 11.62 -19.07
C TYR A 119 0.45 10.72 -19.93
N THR A 120 -0.51 10.02 -19.30
CA THR A 120 -1.52 9.20 -19.99
C THR A 120 -2.30 10.02 -21.00
N LYS A 121 -2.84 11.16 -20.60
CA LYS A 121 -3.62 12.01 -21.51
C LYS A 121 -2.78 12.64 -22.61
N ALA A 122 -1.53 12.96 -22.37
CA ALA A 122 -0.65 13.46 -23.42
C ALA A 122 -0.34 12.40 -24.48
N ALA A 123 -0.16 11.13 -24.06
CA ALA A 123 0.07 10.01 -24.97
C ALA A 123 -1.17 9.71 -25.82
N ASP A 124 -2.36 9.61 -25.19
CA ASP A 124 -3.66 9.40 -25.82
C ASP A 124 -3.98 10.50 -26.88
N MET A 125 -3.92 11.77 -26.47
CA MET A 125 -4.15 12.89 -27.39
C MET A 125 -3.12 12.95 -28.52
N GLY A 126 -1.86 12.62 -28.27
CA GLY A 126 -0.81 12.57 -29.27
C GLY A 126 -1.06 11.46 -30.30
N ALA A 127 -1.44 10.27 -29.84
CA ALA A 127 -1.79 9.15 -30.72
C ALA A 127 -3.00 9.46 -31.59
N ASP A 128 -4.02 10.08 -31.01
CA ASP A 128 -5.25 10.49 -31.71
C ASP A 128 -4.99 11.56 -32.76
N LEU A 129 -4.21 12.61 -32.44
CA LEU A 129 -3.88 13.65 -33.40
C LEU A 129 -3.14 13.09 -34.61
N VAL A 130 -2.10 12.30 -34.39
CA VAL A 130 -1.33 11.70 -35.48
C VAL A 130 -2.18 10.73 -36.30
N GLY A 131 -2.94 9.85 -35.64
CA GLY A 131 -3.77 8.86 -36.32
C GLY A 131 -4.92 9.46 -37.10
N LYS A 132 -5.76 10.24 -36.44
CA LYS A 132 -7.01 10.74 -37.01
C LYS A 132 -6.82 11.93 -37.94
N THR A 133 -5.94 12.86 -37.61
CA THR A 133 -5.76 14.10 -38.36
C THR A 133 -4.69 14.05 -39.44
N GLU A 134 -3.54 13.43 -39.16
CA GLU A 134 -2.43 13.37 -40.11
C GLU A 134 -2.48 12.13 -41.00
N ALA A 135 -2.64 10.95 -40.40
CA ALA A 135 -2.61 9.68 -41.13
C ALA A 135 -3.97 9.23 -41.64
N HIS A 136 -5.07 9.85 -41.19
CA HIS A 136 -6.45 9.48 -41.55
C HIS A 136 -6.78 7.99 -41.37
N ILE A 137 -6.26 7.41 -40.31
CA ILE A 137 -6.49 6.01 -39.92
C ILE A 137 -7.40 5.92 -38.71
N PRO A 138 -8.10 4.79 -38.50
CA PRO A 138 -8.93 4.58 -37.32
C PRO A 138 -8.14 4.69 -36.02
N GLU A 139 -8.85 4.96 -34.92
CA GLU A 139 -8.31 4.89 -33.56
C GLU A 139 -7.69 3.51 -33.28
N ASP A 140 -6.61 3.48 -32.53
CA ASP A 140 -5.89 2.25 -32.17
C ASP A 140 -5.36 1.41 -33.35
N ASP A 141 -5.21 2.01 -34.53
CA ASP A 141 -4.70 1.30 -35.71
C ASP A 141 -3.22 0.89 -35.48
N PRO A 142 -2.87 -0.39 -35.65
CA PRO A 142 -1.51 -0.88 -35.46
C PRO A 142 -0.46 -0.27 -36.38
N ARG A 143 -0.87 0.44 -37.43
CA ARG A 143 0.01 1.22 -38.31
C ARG A 143 0.48 2.53 -37.68
N ASN A 144 -0.25 3.01 -36.66
CA ASN A 144 0.15 4.22 -35.93
C ASN A 144 1.15 3.85 -34.82
N PRO A 145 2.43 4.24 -34.92
CA PRO A 145 3.41 3.93 -33.87
C PRO A 145 3.09 4.60 -32.53
N ALA A 146 2.32 5.69 -32.55
CA ALA A 146 1.90 6.39 -31.33
C ALA A 146 0.94 5.56 -30.46
N THR A 147 0.19 4.59 -31.05
CA THR A 147 -0.65 3.65 -30.31
C THR A 147 0.15 2.82 -29.29
N ILE A 148 1.41 2.50 -29.61
CA ILE A 148 2.29 1.81 -28.64
C ILE A 148 2.61 2.72 -27.46
N ALA A 149 2.91 4.01 -27.74
CA ALA A 149 3.20 4.98 -26.69
C ALA A 149 1.99 5.25 -25.80
N ASP A 150 0.79 5.27 -26.38
CA ASP A 150 -0.46 5.41 -25.66
C ASP A 150 -0.70 4.23 -24.69
N ASN A 151 -0.68 3.00 -25.19
CA ASN A 151 -0.85 1.80 -24.36
C ASN A 151 0.21 1.67 -23.26
N VAL A 152 1.46 2.07 -23.52
CA VAL A 152 2.51 2.09 -22.49
C VAL A 152 2.28 3.25 -21.52
N GLY A 153 1.82 4.38 -22.02
CA GLY A 153 1.46 5.57 -21.24
C GLY A 153 0.39 5.28 -20.20
N ASP A 154 -0.69 4.65 -20.60
CA ASP A 154 -1.76 4.23 -19.69
C ASP A 154 -1.23 3.35 -18.57
N ASN A 155 -0.44 2.34 -18.92
CA ASN A 155 0.12 1.42 -17.92
C ASN A 155 1.07 2.13 -16.94
N VAL A 156 1.95 2.99 -17.43
CA VAL A 156 2.88 3.76 -16.58
C VAL A 156 2.12 4.77 -15.71
N GLY A 157 1.14 5.46 -16.29
CA GLY A 157 0.31 6.44 -15.57
C GLY A 157 -0.47 5.82 -14.43
N ASP A 158 -1.12 4.69 -14.68
CA ASP A 158 -1.87 3.95 -13.66
C ASP A 158 -0.94 3.38 -12.58
N VAL A 159 0.20 2.80 -12.95
CA VAL A 159 1.15 2.27 -11.96
C VAL A 159 1.76 3.37 -11.10
N ALA A 160 2.16 4.51 -11.70
CA ALA A 160 2.68 5.63 -10.94
C ALA A 160 1.61 6.25 -10.03
N GLY A 161 0.42 6.48 -10.56
CA GLY A 161 -0.68 7.11 -9.84
C GLY A 161 -1.26 6.20 -8.76
N LEU A 162 -1.82 5.06 -9.15
CA LEU A 162 -2.49 4.13 -8.22
C LEU A 162 -1.53 3.50 -7.22
N GLY A 163 -0.31 3.15 -7.64
CA GLY A 163 0.65 2.52 -6.75
C GLY A 163 1.08 3.44 -5.61
N SER A 164 1.36 4.70 -5.90
CA SER A 164 1.69 5.70 -4.89
C SER A 164 0.51 6.04 -3.97
N ASP A 165 -0.70 6.11 -4.53
CA ASP A 165 -1.95 6.36 -3.80
C ASP A 165 -2.26 5.22 -2.82
N LEU A 166 -2.05 3.96 -3.23
CA LEU A 166 -2.20 2.82 -2.35
C LEU A 166 -1.18 2.82 -1.21
N LEU A 167 0.07 3.22 -1.46
CA LEU A 167 1.09 3.35 -0.41
C LEU A 167 0.70 4.42 0.60
N GLU A 168 0.27 5.61 0.13
CA GLU A 168 -0.24 6.69 0.98
C GLU A 168 -1.39 6.21 1.87
N SER A 169 -2.40 5.59 1.26
CA SER A 169 -3.60 5.12 1.96
C SER A 169 -3.25 4.05 3.01
N PHE A 170 -2.33 3.15 2.68
CA PHE A 170 -1.89 2.09 3.58
C PHE A 170 -1.12 2.66 4.79
N VAL A 171 -0.17 3.57 4.55
CA VAL A 171 0.57 4.28 5.60
C VAL A 171 -0.36 5.15 6.44
N GLY A 172 -1.25 5.89 5.79
CA GLY A 172 -2.22 6.76 6.45
C GLY A 172 -3.14 6.01 7.41
N ALA A 173 -3.66 4.86 6.98
CA ALA A 173 -4.53 4.01 7.79
C ALA A 173 -3.81 3.49 9.05
N ILE A 174 -2.58 2.96 8.89
CA ILE A 174 -1.80 2.46 10.03
C ILE A 174 -1.41 3.59 10.97
N SER A 175 -0.88 4.70 10.43
CA SER A 175 -0.46 5.85 11.25
C SER A 175 -1.63 6.47 12.01
N SER A 176 -2.79 6.62 11.38
CA SER A 176 -4.00 7.15 12.02
C SER A 176 -4.48 6.25 13.16
N ALA A 177 -4.45 4.93 12.99
CA ALA A 177 -4.84 3.98 14.04
C ALA A 177 -3.89 4.09 15.25
N ILE A 178 -2.58 4.22 15.02
CA ILE A 178 -1.60 4.38 16.10
C ILE A 178 -1.78 5.72 16.82
N ILE A 179 -1.96 6.82 16.08
CA ILE A 179 -2.18 8.15 16.65
C ILE A 179 -3.46 8.16 17.50
N LEU A 180 -4.52 7.51 17.02
CA LEU A 180 -5.76 7.39 17.77
C LEU A 180 -5.57 6.60 19.07
N ALA A 181 -4.81 5.50 19.04
CA ALA A 181 -4.49 4.72 20.24
C ALA A 181 -3.78 5.57 21.31
N VAL A 182 -2.76 6.34 20.90
CA VAL A 182 -2.05 7.25 21.80
C VAL A 182 -2.96 8.36 22.33
N SER A 183 -3.79 8.94 21.49
CA SER A 183 -4.73 10.00 21.86
C SER A 183 -5.78 9.51 22.88
N LEU A 184 -6.32 8.31 22.67
CA LEU A 184 -7.25 7.67 23.61
C LEU A 184 -6.59 7.39 24.97
N TYR A 185 -5.37 6.90 24.97
CA TYR A 185 -4.61 6.67 26.19
C TYR A 185 -4.41 7.97 26.98
N LEU A 186 -3.96 9.02 26.33
CA LEU A 186 -3.72 10.32 26.96
C LEU A 186 -5.01 10.94 27.49
N SER A 187 -6.13 10.80 26.77
CA SER A 187 -7.45 11.26 27.23
C SER A 187 -7.91 10.49 28.47
N ASN A 188 -7.70 9.19 28.53
CA ASN A 188 -8.10 8.37 29.69
C ASN A 188 -7.22 8.70 30.91
N VAL A 189 -5.93 8.90 30.72
CA VAL A 189 -5.03 9.36 31.79
C VAL A 189 -5.44 10.73 32.33
N ALA A 190 -5.82 11.66 31.45
CA ALA A 190 -6.33 12.98 31.87
C ALA A 190 -7.64 12.91 32.67
N ASN A 191 -8.45 11.91 32.43
CA ASN A 191 -9.70 11.64 33.17
C ASN A 191 -9.50 10.77 34.41
N ASN A 192 -8.26 10.53 34.86
CA ASN A 192 -7.90 9.69 36.00
C ASN A 192 -8.43 8.24 35.89
N LEU A 193 -8.57 7.71 34.67
CA LEU A 193 -8.88 6.32 34.43
C LEU A 193 -7.56 5.54 34.42
N GLU A 194 -7.47 4.46 35.19
CA GLU A 194 -6.31 3.57 35.19
C GLU A 194 -6.28 2.78 33.88
N VAL A 195 -5.41 3.18 32.98
CA VAL A 195 -5.12 2.44 31.74
C VAL A 195 -3.71 1.88 31.84
N SER A 196 -3.56 0.59 31.66
CA SER A 196 -2.27 -0.09 31.69
C SER A 196 -1.40 0.37 30.50
N ASP A 197 -0.13 0.63 30.79
CA ASP A 197 0.88 0.97 29.78
C ASP A 197 1.09 -0.17 28.77
N GLU A 198 0.89 -1.42 29.23
CA GLU A 198 0.89 -2.60 28.39
C GLU A 198 -0.22 -2.56 27.33
N MET A 199 -1.39 -2.05 27.70
CA MET A 199 -2.54 -1.90 26.80
C MET A 199 -2.22 -0.90 25.68
N LEU A 200 -1.59 0.24 26.00
CA LEU A 200 -1.15 1.20 24.97
C LEU A 200 -0.21 0.54 23.98
N SER A 201 0.79 -0.19 24.46
CA SER A 201 1.75 -0.88 23.59
C SER A 201 1.04 -1.87 22.66
N LYS A 202 0.11 -2.67 23.16
CA LYS A 202 -0.70 -3.60 22.35
C LYS A 202 -1.53 -2.89 21.30
N MET A 203 -2.18 -1.78 21.65
CA MET A 203 -2.96 -0.97 20.71
C MET A 203 -2.10 -0.34 19.61
N MET A 204 -0.87 0.06 19.91
CA MET A 204 0.07 0.63 18.93
C MET A 204 0.63 -0.43 17.98
N TYR A 205 0.89 -1.65 18.45
CA TYR A 205 1.41 -2.73 17.61
C TYR A 205 0.33 -3.42 16.77
N PHE A 206 -0.91 -3.43 17.21
CA PHE A 206 -1.99 -4.12 16.52
C PHE A 206 -2.14 -3.74 15.04
N PRO A 207 -2.15 -2.44 14.64
CA PRO A 207 -2.25 -2.06 13.23
C PRO A 207 -1.10 -2.58 12.37
N LEU A 208 0.12 -2.63 12.93
CA LEU A 208 1.30 -3.16 12.24
C LEU A 208 1.20 -4.69 12.05
N VAL A 209 0.78 -5.40 13.08
CA VAL A 209 0.57 -6.86 13.01
C VAL A 209 -0.53 -7.19 12.00
N PHE A 210 -1.65 -6.47 12.04
CA PHE A 210 -2.75 -6.65 11.09
C PHE A 210 -2.31 -6.39 9.64
N ALA A 211 -1.54 -5.33 9.40
CA ALA A 211 -0.97 -5.02 8.09
C ALA A 211 0.00 -6.10 7.61
N ALA A 212 0.85 -6.64 8.49
CA ALA A 212 1.75 -7.73 8.17
C ALA A 212 1.00 -9.02 7.79
N ILE A 213 -0.09 -9.36 8.51
CA ILE A 213 -0.98 -10.48 8.17
C ILE A 213 -1.58 -10.28 6.77
N GLY A 214 -2.07 -9.08 6.46
CA GLY A 214 -2.61 -8.75 5.15
C GLY A 214 -1.56 -8.90 4.02
N LEU A 215 -0.33 -8.50 4.27
CA LEU A 215 0.77 -8.67 3.31
C LEU A 215 1.08 -10.16 3.06
N ILE A 216 1.15 -10.98 4.13
CA ILE A 216 1.35 -12.43 4.02
C ILE A 216 0.19 -13.07 3.26
N ALA A 217 -1.06 -12.71 3.59
CA ALA A 217 -2.24 -13.20 2.89
C ALA A 217 -2.20 -12.86 1.39
N SER A 218 -1.76 -11.66 1.03
CA SER A 218 -1.59 -11.24 -0.35
C SER A 218 -0.52 -12.05 -1.08
N ILE A 219 0.61 -12.34 -0.43
CA ILE A 219 1.66 -13.21 -0.99
C ILE A 219 1.10 -14.61 -1.27
N LEU A 220 0.32 -15.18 -0.35
CA LEU A 220 -0.32 -16.49 -0.53
C LEU A 220 -1.33 -16.47 -1.69
N GLY A 221 -2.13 -15.41 -1.81
CA GLY A 221 -3.06 -15.22 -2.92
C GLY A 221 -2.36 -15.14 -4.28
N ILE A 222 -1.26 -14.38 -4.37
CA ILE A 222 -0.43 -14.30 -5.58
C ILE A 222 0.17 -15.68 -5.90
N ALA A 223 0.74 -16.35 -4.93
CA ALA A 223 1.33 -17.68 -5.10
C ALA A 223 0.33 -18.70 -5.63
N TYR A 224 -0.92 -18.68 -5.14
CA TYR A 224 -2.00 -19.54 -5.63
C TYR A 224 -2.21 -19.38 -7.14
N VAL A 225 -2.35 -18.14 -7.64
CA VAL A 225 -2.58 -17.89 -9.08
C VAL A 225 -1.36 -18.27 -9.92
N LEU A 226 -0.15 -18.02 -9.42
CA LEU A 226 1.08 -18.33 -10.16
C LEU A 226 1.34 -19.85 -10.26
N LEU A 227 1.03 -20.60 -9.22
CA LEU A 227 1.23 -22.07 -9.18
C LEU A 227 0.15 -22.84 -9.94
N LYS A 228 -1.06 -22.31 -10.04
CA LYS A 228 -2.16 -22.97 -10.76
C LYS A 228 -1.83 -23.11 -12.24
N LYS A 229 -1.97 -24.30 -12.80
CA LYS A 229 -1.85 -24.55 -14.25
C LYS A 229 -3.02 -23.85 -14.97
N GLY A 230 -2.72 -23.20 -16.10
CA GLY A 230 -3.61 -22.31 -16.86
C GLY A 230 -5.09 -22.69 -16.80
N SER A 231 -5.90 -21.72 -16.51
CA SER A 231 -7.35 -21.84 -16.36
C SER A 231 -8.03 -21.23 -17.57
N ASP A 232 -9.16 -21.81 -17.97
CA ASP A 232 -10.00 -21.28 -19.05
C ASP A 232 -10.73 -20.00 -18.65
N ASN A 233 -10.82 -19.70 -17.32
CA ASN A 233 -11.47 -18.53 -16.78
C ASN A 233 -10.55 -17.70 -15.84
N PRO A 234 -9.74 -16.78 -16.40
CA PRO A 234 -8.79 -15.95 -15.65
C PRO A 234 -9.44 -15.08 -14.56
N HIS A 235 -10.59 -14.50 -14.83
CA HIS A 235 -11.35 -13.69 -13.88
C HIS A 235 -11.75 -14.45 -12.62
N ARG A 236 -12.14 -15.72 -12.78
CA ARG A 236 -12.49 -16.56 -11.63
C ARG A 236 -11.28 -16.83 -10.74
N ASP A 237 -10.11 -17.04 -11.32
CA ASP A 237 -8.89 -17.30 -10.56
C ASP A 237 -8.41 -16.09 -9.79
N LEU A 238 -8.48 -14.91 -10.39
CA LEU A 238 -8.19 -13.64 -9.71
C LEU A 238 -9.16 -13.39 -8.55
N ASN A 239 -10.46 -13.59 -8.79
CA ASN A 239 -11.46 -13.41 -7.73
C ASN A 239 -11.26 -14.39 -6.57
N ILE A 240 -10.97 -15.67 -6.85
CA ILE A 240 -10.67 -16.66 -5.80
C ILE A 240 -9.44 -16.24 -5.00
N SER A 241 -8.39 -15.77 -5.66
CA SER A 241 -7.18 -15.26 -4.99
C SER A 241 -7.49 -14.10 -4.06
N THR A 242 -8.26 -13.12 -4.54
CA THR A 242 -8.63 -11.93 -3.76
C THR A 242 -9.51 -12.31 -2.56
N TRP A 243 -10.55 -13.12 -2.78
CA TRP A 243 -11.45 -13.55 -1.70
C TRP A 243 -10.74 -14.44 -0.68
N SER A 244 -9.82 -15.32 -1.12
CA SER A 244 -9.03 -16.14 -0.19
C SER A 244 -8.07 -15.31 0.64
N ALA A 245 -7.40 -14.33 0.04
CA ALA A 245 -6.53 -13.41 0.77
C ALA A 245 -7.32 -12.57 1.78
N ALA A 246 -8.51 -12.06 1.41
CA ALA A 246 -9.40 -11.36 2.32
C ALA A 246 -9.85 -12.25 3.49
N GLY A 247 -10.25 -13.49 3.20
CA GLY A 247 -10.64 -14.46 4.23
C GLY A 247 -9.50 -14.76 5.21
N ILE A 248 -8.28 -14.99 4.71
CA ILE A 248 -7.08 -15.20 5.54
C ILE A 248 -6.81 -13.97 6.41
N THR A 249 -6.94 -12.77 5.85
CA THR A 249 -6.71 -11.51 6.59
C THR A 249 -7.74 -11.34 7.71
N ILE A 250 -9.02 -11.64 7.45
CA ILE A 250 -10.09 -11.56 8.46
C ILE A 250 -9.82 -12.56 9.59
N ILE A 251 -9.57 -13.83 9.27
CA ILE A 251 -9.28 -14.87 10.26
C ILE A 251 -8.01 -14.52 11.06
N GLY A 252 -6.94 -14.12 10.36
CA GLY A 252 -5.69 -13.70 11.00
C GLY A 252 -5.87 -12.48 11.91
N GLY A 253 -6.71 -11.53 11.51
CA GLY A 253 -7.08 -10.37 12.33
C GLY A 253 -7.82 -10.78 13.61
N PHE A 254 -8.79 -11.68 13.52
CA PHE A 254 -9.47 -12.22 14.71
C PHE A 254 -8.51 -12.95 15.65
N VAL A 255 -7.62 -13.78 15.09
CA VAL A 255 -6.60 -14.48 15.88
C VAL A 255 -5.64 -13.49 16.55
N ALA A 256 -5.16 -12.49 15.82
CA ALA A 256 -4.29 -11.44 16.37
C ALA A 256 -4.98 -10.65 17.48
N THR A 257 -6.25 -10.28 17.28
CA THR A 257 -7.04 -9.58 18.30
C THR A 257 -7.20 -10.45 19.55
N TYR A 258 -7.54 -11.73 19.37
CA TYR A 258 -7.66 -12.66 20.50
C TYR A 258 -6.34 -12.82 21.26
N LEU A 259 -5.22 -13.01 20.56
CA LEU A 259 -3.91 -13.21 21.20
C LEU A 259 -3.39 -11.96 21.91
N LEU A 260 -3.63 -10.77 21.35
CA LEU A 260 -3.13 -9.52 21.92
C LEU A 260 -4.01 -8.99 23.06
N PHE A 261 -5.32 -9.19 22.98
CA PHE A 261 -6.30 -8.58 23.90
C PHE A 261 -7.03 -9.61 24.78
N ASN A 262 -6.68 -10.90 24.71
CA ASN A 262 -7.27 -11.92 25.58
C ASN A 262 -6.61 -11.87 26.96
N GLY A 263 -7.32 -11.28 27.94
CA GLY A 263 -6.85 -11.14 29.31
C GLY A 263 -7.73 -10.18 30.12
N GLU A 264 -7.30 -9.84 31.33
CA GLU A 264 -8.01 -8.98 32.30
C GLU A 264 -8.37 -7.58 31.76
N ASN A 265 -7.76 -7.15 30.65
CA ASN A 265 -7.99 -5.85 30.03
C ASN A 265 -9.17 -5.81 29.03
N ALA A 266 -9.89 -6.92 28.84
CA ALA A 266 -11.06 -6.96 27.95
C ALA A 266 -12.20 -6.04 28.43
N ASP A 267 -12.26 -5.76 29.73
CA ASP A 267 -13.29 -4.88 30.30
C ASP A 267 -13.04 -3.40 29.99
N ILE A 268 -11.79 -2.98 29.78
CA ILE A 268 -11.44 -1.60 29.40
C ILE A 268 -11.87 -1.31 27.96
N LEU A 269 -11.77 -2.29 27.07
CA LEU A 269 -12.29 -2.20 25.70
C LEU A 269 -13.81 -2.06 25.65
N LYS A 270 -14.53 -2.67 26.59
CA LYS A 270 -15.99 -2.49 26.75
C LYS A 270 -16.32 -1.06 27.20
N VAL A 271 -15.52 -0.48 28.08
CA VAL A 271 -15.71 0.91 28.58
C VAL A 271 -15.43 1.94 27.48
N ALA A 272 -14.49 1.66 26.57
CA ALA A 272 -14.19 2.52 25.42
C ALA A 272 -15.20 2.41 24.26
N GLY A 273 -16.29 1.64 24.43
CA GLY A 273 -17.33 1.48 23.42
C GLY A 273 -16.99 0.51 22.28
N PHE A 274 -15.86 -0.16 22.35
CA PHE A 274 -15.52 -1.25 21.45
C PHE A 274 -16.13 -2.57 21.99
N ASN A 275 -17.37 -2.84 21.61
CA ASN A 275 -17.96 -4.16 21.86
C ASN A 275 -17.34 -5.15 20.88
N ILE A 276 -16.28 -5.83 21.28
CA ILE A 276 -15.78 -7.02 20.59
C ILE A 276 -16.57 -8.20 21.16
N GLY A 277 -17.79 -8.33 20.66
CA GLY A 277 -18.67 -9.47 20.91
C GLY A 277 -18.69 -10.37 19.70
#